data_113226e57a92111183861827535700dc
#
_entry.id   113226e57a92111183861827535700dc
#
_cell.length_a   1.000
_cell.length_b   1.000
_cell.length_c   1.000
_cell.angle_alpha   90.00
_cell.angle_beta   90.00
_cell.angle_gamma   90.00
#
_symmetry.space_group_name_H-M   'P 1'
#
loop_
_entity.id
_entity.type
_entity.pdbx_description
1 polymer ?
#
loop_
_entity_poly.entity_id
_entity_poly.type
_entity_poly.pdbx_seq_one_letter_code
_entity_poly.pdbx_strand_id
1 'polypeptide(L)'
;MTRTVFDGPGTRAADPLAANQPAAGDDAPDYWAELIDHIETRRSAIEDPDQANFFNRPFSEHELVEWLSFQAYYELRACQFIGGWLATTPEPDALILLAQQVEDEALHYEYCMRALARRGVTSLDDWTPEPEWEEWIDVWYPSGDTTIERVAAHNLTGELGACQAFVQIRPRLPEDVQKAFDRIIPDEQFHMKLGRRVIQRHCVTEDDRASVLARVDRTFELEQAGRLAYNRRMARLGIADLGDTSPLLS
;
A
#
# COMPACT_ATOMS: atom_id res chain seq x y z
N MET A 1 12.60 -2.88 37.81
CA MET A 1 13.43 -2.29 36.72
C MET A 1 12.51 -2.08 35.57
N THR A 2 11.95 -0.89 35.46
CA THR A 2 10.98 -0.48 34.41
C THR A 2 11.79 -0.06 33.19
N ARG A 3 11.72 -0.83 32.12
CA ARG A 3 12.25 -0.41 30.82
C ARG A 3 11.35 0.69 30.27
N THR A 4 11.83 1.93 30.27
CA THR A 4 11.29 3.01 29.44
C THR A 4 11.64 2.71 27.99
N VAL A 5 10.64 2.32 27.20
CA VAL A 5 10.76 2.10 25.77
C VAL A 5 10.10 3.29 25.09
N PHE A 6 10.87 3.93 24.19
CA PHE A 6 10.48 4.92 23.18
C PHE A 6 10.23 6.36 23.63
N ASP A 7 11.33 7.07 23.87
CA ASP A 7 11.41 8.51 23.66
C ASP A 7 12.43 8.79 22.53
N GLY A 8 11.96 9.40 21.46
CA GLY A 8 12.75 10.04 20.43
C GLY A 8 12.53 9.49 19.01
N PRO A 9 12.45 10.36 18.00
CA PRO A 9 12.60 9.93 16.62
C PRO A 9 14.04 9.43 16.48
N GLY A 10 14.21 8.12 16.32
CA GLY A 10 15.50 7.56 15.94
C GLY A 10 15.95 8.31 14.68
N THR A 11 17.11 8.96 14.76
CA THR A 11 17.79 9.44 13.55
C THR A 11 18.05 8.19 12.71
N ARG A 12 17.23 7.96 11.67
CA ARG A 12 17.52 6.96 10.66
C ARG A 12 19.00 7.14 10.28
N ALA A 13 19.77 6.07 10.35
CA ALA A 13 21.11 6.02 9.78
C ALA A 13 21.02 6.55 8.34
N ALA A 14 22.08 7.23 7.87
CA ALA A 14 22.14 7.85 6.55
C ALA A 14 21.43 7.01 5.50
N ASP A 15 20.52 7.65 4.74
CA ASP A 15 19.65 7.05 3.74
C ASP A 15 20.34 5.87 3.03
N PRO A 16 19.95 4.62 3.28
CA PRO A 16 20.61 3.46 2.66
C PRO A 16 20.44 3.47 1.13
N LEU A 17 19.52 4.30 0.61
CA LEU A 17 19.31 4.51 -0.82
C LEU A 17 20.30 5.49 -1.43
N ALA A 18 21.05 6.28 -0.62
CA ALA A 18 22.01 7.26 -1.12
C ALA A 18 23.35 6.63 -1.58
N ALA A 19 23.66 5.42 -1.14
CA ALA A 19 24.89 4.70 -1.50
C ALA A 19 24.66 3.81 -2.73
N ASN A 20 25.37 4.07 -3.82
CA ASN A 20 25.42 3.31 -5.07
C ASN A 20 24.20 3.46 -6.00
N GLN A 21 24.15 4.55 -6.77
CA GLN A 21 23.57 4.47 -8.10
C GLN A 21 24.52 3.65 -9.00
N PRO A 22 24.12 2.53 -9.60
CA PRO A 22 24.87 1.96 -10.69
C PRO A 22 24.80 2.96 -11.85
N ALA A 23 25.93 3.25 -12.47
CA ALA A 23 25.94 3.85 -13.77
C ALA A 23 25.23 2.86 -14.72
N ALA A 24 23.94 3.11 -15.04
CA ALA A 24 23.33 2.52 -16.21
C ALA A 24 24.22 2.94 -17.38
N GLY A 25 24.69 1.98 -18.19
CA GLY A 25 25.34 2.32 -19.45
C GLY A 25 24.35 3.17 -20.28
N ASP A 26 24.85 4.19 -20.95
CA ASP A 26 24.05 5.17 -21.73
C ASP A 26 23.11 4.53 -22.79
N ASP A 27 23.19 3.22 -23.02
CA ASP A 27 22.39 2.46 -24.01
C ASP A 27 21.39 1.46 -23.39
N ALA A 28 21.23 1.38 -22.07
CA ALA A 28 20.24 0.48 -21.45
C ALA A 28 18.82 1.06 -21.58
N PRO A 29 17.80 0.25 -21.93
CA PRO A 29 16.41 0.71 -21.97
C PRO A 29 15.98 1.26 -20.60
N ASP A 30 15.35 2.43 -20.58
CA ASP A 30 14.79 2.98 -19.35
C ASP A 30 13.37 2.41 -19.08
N TYR A 31 13.32 1.15 -18.67
CA TYR A 31 12.06 0.49 -18.30
C TYR A 31 11.33 1.16 -17.13
N TRP A 32 12.04 1.94 -16.34
CA TRP A 32 11.42 2.70 -15.26
C TRP A 32 10.46 3.78 -15.79
N ALA A 33 10.91 4.57 -16.76
CA ALA A 33 10.08 5.63 -17.33
C ALA A 33 8.81 5.05 -17.98
N GLU A 34 8.95 3.96 -18.72
CA GLU A 34 7.83 3.27 -19.33
C GLU A 34 6.86 2.69 -18.29
N LEU A 35 7.37 2.05 -17.24
CA LEU A 35 6.54 1.48 -16.20
C LEU A 35 5.73 2.56 -15.47
N ILE A 36 6.34 3.70 -15.16
CA ILE A 36 5.62 4.80 -14.52
C ILE A 36 4.56 5.40 -15.43
N ASP A 37 4.86 5.62 -16.70
CA ASP A 37 3.88 6.10 -17.68
C ASP A 37 2.69 5.12 -17.81
N HIS A 38 2.97 3.83 -17.82
CA HIS A 38 1.94 2.79 -17.82
C HIS A 38 1.06 2.85 -16.54
N ILE A 39 1.67 2.92 -15.35
CA ILE A 39 0.97 3.02 -14.08
C ILE A 39 0.10 4.29 -14.04
N GLU A 40 0.63 5.44 -14.44
CA GLU A 40 -0.10 6.69 -14.48
C GLU A 40 -1.27 6.66 -15.48
N THR A 41 -1.06 6.05 -16.64
CA THR A 41 -2.11 5.86 -17.65
C THR A 41 -3.23 4.97 -17.12
N ARG A 42 -2.90 3.83 -16.52
CA ARG A 42 -3.88 2.91 -15.92
C ARG A 42 -4.67 3.59 -14.80
N ARG A 43 -3.97 4.33 -13.93
CA ARG A 43 -4.61 5.05 -12.82
C ARG A 43 -5.56 6.15 -13.30
N SER A 44 -5.16 6.90 -14.34
CA SER A 44 -5.98 7.97 -14.92
C SER A 44 -7.21 7.43 -15.65
N ALA A 45 -7.19 6.19 -16.11
CA ALA A 45 -8.32 5.54 -16.76
C ALA A 45 -9.37 5.03 -15.77
N ILE A 46 -9.09 5.02 -14.47
CA ILE A 46 -10.06 4.66 -13.44
C ILE A 46 -10.97 5.88 -13.22
N GLU A 47 -12.12 5.90 -13.89
CA GLU A 47 -13.20 6.83 -13.61
C GLU A 47 -13.97 6.33 -12.38
N ASP A 48 -13.73 6.93 -11.23
CA ASP A 48 -14.49 6.65 -10.02
C ASP A 48 -15.08 7.96 -9.49
N PRO A 49 -16.35 8.30 -9.87
CA PRO A 49 -17.03 9.49 -9.39
C PRO A 49 -17.25 9.45 -7.87
N ASP A 50 -17.30 8.27 -7.26
CA ASP A 50 -17.49 8.10 -5.82
C ASP A 50 -16.18 8.36 -5.05
N GLN A 51 -15.03 8.15 -5.67
CA GLN A 51 -13.74 8.48 -5.09
C GLN A 51 -13.63 9.97 -4.77
N ALA A 52 -14.11 10.84 -5.65
CA ALA A 52 -14.12 12.28 -5.40
C ALA A 52 -14.97 12.64 -4.17
N ASN A 53 -16.09 11.96 -3.96
CA ASN A 53 -16.93 12.14 -2.78
C ASN A 53 -16.28 11.61 -1.51
N PHE A 54 -15.66 10.43 -1.56
CA PHE A 54 -14.94 9.85 -0.44
C PHE A 54 -13.82 10.79 0.07
N PHE A 55 -13.02 11.34 -0.82
CA PHE A 55 -11.91 12.23 -0.46
C PHE A 55 -12.35 13.65 -0.05
N ASN A 56 -13.58 14.06 -0.32
CA ASN A 56 -14.02 15.44 -0.17
C ASN A 56 -14.99 15.68 1.01
N ARG A 57 -15.33 14.67 1.79
CA ARG A 57 -16.19 14.78 2.98
C ARG A 57 -15.50 14.27 4.24
N PRO A 58 -15.86 14.75 5.44
CA PRO A 58 -15.38 14.15 6.68
C PRO A 58 -15.96 12.75 6.86
N PHE A 59 -15.22 11.85 7.48
CA PHE A 59 -15.70 10.55 7.90
C PHE A 59 -16.71 10.67 9.03
N SER A 60 -17.76 9.86 9.02
CA SER A 60 -18.49 9.54 10.25
C SER A 60 -17.61 8.67 11.15
N GLU A 61 -17.93 8.61 12.44
CA GLU A 61 -17.15 7.76 13.36
C GLU A 61 -17.21 6.28 12.96
N HIS A 62 -18.38 5.81 12.53
CA HIS A 62 -18.53 4.42 12.08
C HIS A 62 -17.72 4.13 10.82
N GLU A 63 -17.74 5.02 9.83
CA GLU A 63 -16.93 4.91 8.63
C GLU A 63 -15.42 4.93 8.94
N LEU A 64 -15.02 5.80 9.85
CA LEU A 64 -13.63 5.88 10.30
C LEU A 64 -13.16 4.56 10.93
N VAL A 65 -14.00 3.94 11.75
CA VAL A 65 -13.71 2.62 12.34
C VAL A 65 -13.56 1.56 11.24
N GLU A 66 -14.48 1.50 10.28
CA GLU A 66 -14.38 0.55 9.17
C GLU A 66 -13.14 0.77 8.32
N TRP A 67 -12.85 2.03 7.99
CA TRP A 67 -11.66 2.36 7.20
C TRP A 67 -10.36 2.02 7.95
N LEU A 68 -10.25 2.36 9.23
CA LEU A 68 -9.09 2.01 10.06
C LEU A 68 -8.95 0.49 10.25
N SER A 69 -10.07 -0.25 10.32
CA SER A 69 -10.04 -1.71 10.39
C SER A 69 -9.49 -2.32 9.11
N PHE A 70 -9.89 -1.79 7.95
CA PHE A 70 -9.30 -2.18 6.66
C PHE A 70 -7.81 -1.85 6.60
N GLN A 71 -7.40 -0.64 7.03
CA GLN A 71 -5.97 -0.28 7.07
C GLN A 71 -5.18 -1.24 7.98
N ALA A 72 -5.65 -1.47 9.21
CA ALA A 72 -4.96 -2.38 10.12
C ALA A 72 -4.87 -3.82 9.57
N TYR A 73 -5.92 -4.30 8.89
CA TYR A 73 -5.86 -5.58 8.18
C TYR A 73 -4.79 -5.57 7.09
N TYR A 74 -4.78 -4.54 6.23
CA TYR A 74 -3.81 -4.39 5.14
C TYR A 74 -2.37 -4.38 5.65
N GLU A 75 -2.05 -3.53 6.65
CA GLU A 75 -0.70 -3.40 7.21
C GLU A 75 -0.20 -4.70 7.83
N LEU A 76 -1.08 -5.41 8.57
CA LEU A 76 -0.70 -6.71 9.13
C LEU A 76 -0.40 -7.73 8.03
N ARG A 77 -1.18 -7.74 6.95
CA ARG A 77 -0.96 -8.63 5.81
C ARG A 77 0.29 -8.25 5.04
N ALA A 78 0.55 -6.95 4.85
CA ALA A 78 1.78 -6.43 4.23
C ALA A 78 3.01 -6.91 5.01
N CYS A 79 3.02 -6.73 6.32
CA CYS A 79 4.07 -7.27 7.18
C CYS A 79 4.28 -8.78 6.97
N GLN A 80 3.20 -9.57 6.85
CA GLN A 80 3.26 -11.03 6.69
C GLN A 80 3.77 -11.45 5.31
N PHE A 81 3.21 -10.90 4.21
CA PHE A 81 3.62 -11.35 2.88
C PHE A 81 5.00 -10.82 2.49
N ILE A 82 5.36 -9.59 2.86
CA ILE A 82 6.73 -9.07 2.63
C ILE A 82 7.73 -9.87 3.47
N GLY A 83 7.39 -10.19 4.72
CA GLY A 83 8.19 -11.08 5.55
C GLY A 83 8.39 -12.47 4.92
N GLY A 84 7.35 -13.01 4.27
CA GLY A 84 7.45 -14.24 3.49
C GLY A 84 8.36 -14.13 2.27
N TRP A 85 8.41 -12.98 1.62
CA TRP A 85 9.30 -12.75 0.47
C TRP A 85 10.77 -12.76 0.84
N LEU A 86 11.14 -12.37 2.06
CA LEU A 86 12.55 -12.28 2.49
C LEU A 86 13.29 -13.61 2.29
N ALA A 87 12.62 -14.74 2.54
CA ALA A 87 13.23 -16.06 2.40
C ALA A 87 13.55 -16.44 0.94
N THR A 88 12.92 -15.79 -0.03
CA THR A 88 13.00 -16.11 -1.46
C THR A 88 13.47 -14.93 -2.31
N THR A 89 13.96 -13.86 -1.70
CA THR A 89 14.56 -12.69 -2.38
C THR A 89 16.06 -12.94 -2.53
N PRO A 90 16.56 -13.16 -3.76
CA PRO A 90 17.98 -13.48 -3.97
C PRO A 90 18.88 -12.24 -4.00
N GLU A 91 18.33 -11.03 -4.19
CA GLU A 91 19.07 -9.79 -4.30
C GLU A 91 19.32 -9.19 -2.90
N PRO A 92 20.58 -9.17 -2.41
CA PRO A 92 20.89 -8.73 -1.04
C PRO A 92 20.48 -7.28 -0.75
N ASP A 93 20.54 -6.40 -1.75
CA ASP A 93 20.15 -5.01 -1.61
C ASP A 93 18.63 -4.85 -1.51
N ALA A 94 17.84 -5.59 -2.28
CA ALA A 94 16.40 -5.63 -2.16
C ALA A 94 15.97 -6.27 -0.82
N LEU A 95 16.61 -7.37 -0.43
CA LEU A 95 16.35 -8.06 0.84
C LEU A 95 16.46 -7.12 2.05
N ILE A 96 17.53 -6.29 2.11
CA ILE A 96 17.73 -5.34 3.21
C ILE A 96 16.61 -4.29 3.25
N LEU A 97 16.21 -3.78 2.10
CA LEU A 97 15.16 -2.76 2.00
C LEU A 97 13.77 -3.33 2.35
N LEU A 98 13.46 -4.54 1.87
CA LEU A 98 12.22 -5.24 2.22
C LEU A 98 12.16 -5.59 3.70
N ALA A 99 13.28 -5.96 4.32
CA ALA A 99 13.33 -6.22 5.77
C ALA A 99 13.02 -4.96 6.59
N GLN A 100 13.45 -3.78 6.12
CA GLN A 100 13.10 -2.50 6.74
C GLN A 100 11.60 -2.21 6.55
N GLN A 101 11.05 -2.45 5.36
CA GLN A 101 9.62 -2.28 5.11
C GLN A 101 8.78 -3.17 6.04
N VAL A 102 9.16 -4.42 6.31
CA VAL A 102 8.47 -5.29 7.28
C VAL A 102 8.36 -4.65 8.67
N GLU A 103 9.41 -3.95 9.14
CA GLU A 103 9.36 -3.20 10.40
C GLU A 103 8.37 -2.04 10.33
N ASP A 104 8.39 -1.28 9.23
CA ASP A 104 7.50 -0.14 9.01
C ASP A 104 6.03 -0.60 9.00
N GLU A 105 5.67 -1.68 8.26
CA GLU A 105 4.29 -2.22 8.21
C GLU A 105 3.79 -2.72 9.57
N ALA A 106 4.68 -3.33 10.35
CA ALA A 106 4.32 -3.73 11.72
C ALA A 106 4.00 -2.53 12.61
N LEU A 107 4.71 -1.41 12.45
CA LEU A 107 4.44 -0.16 13.16
C LEU A 107 3.16 0.52 12.65
N HIS A 108 2.88 0.50 11.34
CA HIS A 108 1.66 1.01 10.74
C HIS A 108 0.44 0.29 11.31
N TYR A 109 0.48 -1.05 11.37
CA TYR A 109 -0.55 -1.84 12.06
C TYR A 109 -0.77 -1.36 13.50
N GLU A 110 0.30 -1.18 14.29
CA GLU A 110 0.16 -0.68 15.66
C GLU A 110 -0.47 0.72 15.73
N TYR A 111 -0.14 1.62 14.80
CA TYR A 111 -0.73 2.96 14.77
C TYR A 111 -2.22 2.90 14.48
N CYS A 112 -2.65 2.09 13.51
CA CYS A 112 -4.05 1.86 13.19
C CYS A 112 -4.79 1.25 14.38
N MET A 113 -4.25 0.21 15.02
CA MET A 113 -4.86 -0.42 16.19
C MET A 113 -4.96 0.51 17.39
N ARG A 114 -3.99 1.39 17.62
CA ARG A 114 -4.07 2.43 18.66
C ARG A 114 -5.19 3.44 18.40
N ALA A 115 -5.39 3.81 17.15
CA ALA A 115 -6.49 4.69 16.73
C ALA A 115 -7.85 4.00 16.91
N LEU A 116 -7.95 2.72 16.57
CA LEU A 116 -9.13 1.87 16.76
C LEU A 116 -9.45 1.68 18.25
N ALA A 117 -8.45 1.42 19.11
CA ALA A 117 -8.65 1.21 20.54
C ALA A 117 -9.26 2.44 21.22
N ARG A 118 -8.95 3.66 20.78
CA ARG A 118 -9.59 4.89 21.27
C ARG A 118 -11.08 4.98 20.90
N ARG A 119 -11.52 4.17 19.92
CA ARG A 119 -12.90 4.04 19.44
C ARG A 119 -13.59 2.77 19.92
N GLY A 120 -12.97 2.10 20.91
CA GLY A 120 -13.52 0.89 21.55
C GLY A 120 -13.25 -0.41 20.79
N VAL A 121 -12.48 -0.39 19.69
CA VAL A 121 -12.09 -1.59 18.92
C VAL A 121 -10.67 -1.98 19.34
N THR A 122 -10.54 -3.08 20.08
CA THR A 122 -9.25 -3.55 20.61
C THR A 122 -8.70 -4.79 19.91
N SER A 123 -9.48 -5.42 19.03
CA SER A 123 -9.13 -6.57 18.20
C SER A 123 -9.88 -6.51 16.89
N LEU A 124 -9.37 -7.17 15.86
CA LEU A 124 -10.04 -7.40 14.59
C LEU A 124 -10.64 -8.81 14.49
N ASP A 125 -10.72 -9.56 15.58
CA ASP A 125 -11.19 -10.97 15.56
C ASP A 125 -12.63 -11.11 15.01
N ASP A 126 -13.47 -10.11 15.25
CA ASP A 126 -14.87 -10.07 14.78
C ASP A 126 -15.02 -9.32 13.44
N TRP A 127 -13.95 -8.74 12.91
CA TRP A 127 -13.96 -8.04 11.63
C TRP A 127 -13.54 -9.00 10.51
N THR A 128 -14.34 -9.07 9.46
CA THR A 128 -14.07 -9.97 8.32
C THR A 128 -13.80 -9.14 7.07
N PRO A 129 -12.71 -9.41 6.34
CA PRO A 129 -12.46 -8.77 5.06
C PRO A 129 -13.50 -9.16 4.01
N GLU A 130 -13.63 -8.36 2.95
CA GLU A 130 -14.39 -8.73 1.78
C GLU A 130 -13.59 -9.76 0.95
N PRO A 131 -14.26 -10.68 0.24
CA PRO A 131 -13.55 -11.70 -0.57
C PRO A 131 -12.60 -11.10 -1.62
N GLU A 132 -12.93 -9.92 -2.17
CA GLU A 132 -12.09 -9.22 -3.13
C GLU A 132 -10.80 -8.68 -2.48
N TRP A 133 -10.85 -8.35 -1.18
CA TRP A 133 -9.65 -7.95 -0.43
C TRP A 133 -8.77 -9.15 -0.11
N GLU A 134 -9.36 -10.30 0.23
CA GLU A 134 -8.61 -11.54 0.42
C GLU A 134 -7.93 -11.96 -0.88
N GLU A 135 -8.63 -11.93 -2.03
CA GLU A 135 -8.02 -12.24 -3.33
C GLU A 135 -6.86 -11.30 -3.65
N TRP A 136 -7.03 -10.01 -3.43
CA TRP A 136 -6.03 -9.00 -3.72
C TRP A 136 -4.83 -9.08 -2.76
N ILE A 137 -5.11 -9.06 -1.44
CA ILE A 137 -4.09 -8.87 -0.39
C ILE A 137 -3.49 -10.21 0.08
N ASP A 138 -4.32 -11.23 0.30
CA ASP A 138 -3.87 -12.50 0.88
C ASP A 138 -3.42 -13.52 -0.18
N VAL A 139 -3.89 -13.37 -1.42
CA VAL A 139 -3.56 -14.32 -2.50
C VAL A 139 -2.63 -13.69 -3.53
N TRP A 140 -2.99 -12.52 -4.07
CA TRP A 140 -2.25 -11.93 -5.18
C TRP A 140 -0.89 -11.36 -4.78
N TYR A 141 -0.81 -10.53 -3.75
CA TYR A 141 0.48 -9.96 -3.34
C TYR A 141 1.51 -11.02 -2.96
N PRO A 142 1.18 -12.05 -2.15
CA PRO A 142 2.13 -13.11 -1.85
C PRO A 142 2.63 -13.91 -3.06
N SER A 143 1.84 -13.98 -4.15
CA SER A 143 2.05 -14.90 -5.29
C SER A 143 3.12 -14.46 -6.29
N GLY A 144 3.79 -13.32 -6.12
CA GLY A 144 4.87 -12.90 -7.02
C GLY A 144 6.06 -13.85 -6.98
N ASP A 145 6.51 -14.31 -8.15
CA ASP A 145 7.62 -15.27 -8.26
C ASP A 145 8.98 -14.59 -8.11
N THR A 146 9.12 -13.37 -8.64
CA THR A 146 10.35 -12.60 -8.63
C THR A 146 10.26 -11.34 -7.76
N THR A 147 11.39 -10.83 -7.33
CA THR A 147 11.46 -9.60 -6.54
C THR A 147 10.87 -8.40 -7.29
N ILE A 148 11.13 -8.31 -8.60
CA ILE A 148 10.62 -7.21 -9.45
C ILE A 148 9.09 -7.27 -9.59
N GLU A 149 8.48 -8.43 -9.72
CA GLU A 149 7.02 -8.60 -9.74
C GLU A 149 6.38 -8.17 -8.43
N ARG A 150 6.98 -8.57 -7.31
CA ARG A 150 6.50 -8.24 -5.96
C ARG A 150 6.46 -6.74 -5.73
N VAL A 151 7.60 -6.07 -5.98
CA VAL A 151 7.68 -4.62 -5.76
C VAL A 151 6.88 -3.82 -6.79
N ALA A 152 6.72 -4.31 -8.03
CA ALA A 152 5.87 -3.66 -9.01
C ALA A 152 4.39 -3.67 -8.59
N ALA A 153 3.90 -4.81 -8.10
CA ALA A 153 2.53 -4.94 -7.62
C ALA A 153 2.29 -4.11 -6.35
N HIS A 154 3.10 -4.29 -5.33
CA HIS A 154 2.90 -3.68 -4.03
C HIS A 154 3.46 -2.26 -3.97
N ASN A 155 4.79 -2.10 -4.07
CA ASN A 155 5.43 -0.81 -3.81
C ASN A 155 5.15 0.27 -4.88
N LEU A 156 4.93 -0.10 -6.15
CA LEU A 156 4.71 0.87 -7.22
C LEU A 156 3.24 1.04 -7.59
N THR A 157 2.40 0.05 -7.37
CA THR A 157 0.96 0.16 -7.65
C THR A 157 0.17 0.41 -6.38
N GLY A 158 0.27 -0.46 -5.39
CA GLY A 158 -0.45 -0.35 -4.12
C GLY A 158 -0.04 0.88 -3.30
N GLU A 159 1.25 0.99 -2.96
CA GLU A 159 1.78 2.07 -2.11
C GLU A 159 1.64 3.46 -2.75
N LEU A 160 1.81 3.56 -4.06
CA LEU A 160 1.56 4.84 -4.76
C LEU A 160 0.10 5.27 -4.60
N GLY A 161 -0.84 4.33 -4.75
CA GLY A 161 -2.27 4.60 -4.54
C GLY A 161 -2.60 4.94 -3.10
N ALA A 162 -2.06 4.18 -2.15
CA ALA A 162 -2.24 4.41 -0.72
C ALA A 162 -1.69 5.77 -0.29
N CYS A 163 -0.45 6.09 -0.66
CA CYS A 163 0.19 7.36 -0.32
C CYS A 163 -0.59 8.57 -0.86
N GLN A 164 -1.05 8.52 -2.12
CA GLN A 164 -1.88 9.57 -2.70
C GLN A 164 -3.20 9.74 -1.93
N ALA A 165 -3.87 8.63 -1.60
CA ALA A 165 -5.10 8.63 -0.82
C ALA A 165 -4.87 9.20 0.59
N PHE A 166 -3.84 8.77 1.28
CA PHE A 166 -3.52 9.23 2.64
C PHE A 166 -3.24 10.73 2.70
N VAL A 167 -2.48 11.27 1.75
CA VAL A 167 -2.22 12.72 1.66
C VAL A 167 -3.53 13.51 1.47
N GLN A 168 -4.46 13.01 0.66
CA GLN A 168 -5.75 13.68 0.41
C GLN A 168 -6.70 13.57 1.60
N ILE A 169 -6.78 12.42 2.25
CA ILE A 169 -7.69 12.15 3.35
C ILE A 169 -7.21 12.82 4.65
N ARG A 170 -5.91 12.84 4.90
CA ARG A 170 -5.32 13.28 6.18
C ARG A 170 -5.91 14.57 6.75
N PRO A 171 -6.13 15.66 6.00
CA PRO A 171 -6.67 16.90 6.57
C PRO A 171 -8.10 16.77 7.16
N ARG A 172 -8.81 15.68 6.85
CA ARG A 172 -10.18 15.41 7.29
C ARG A 172 -10.29 14.41 8.41
N LEU A 173 -9.18 13.75 8.74
CA LEU A 173 -9.10 12.80 9.84
C LEU A 173 -9.12 13.51 11.19
N PRO A 174 -9.61 12.88 12.27
CA PRO A 174 -9.43 13.36 13.64
C PRO A 174 -7.94 13.51 13.98
N GLU A 175 -7.61 14.45 14.88
CA GLU A 175 -6.23 14.81 15.22
C GLU A 175 -5.36 13.61 15.65
N ASP A 176 -5.94 12.68 16.38
CA ASP A 176 -5.24 11.47 16.84
C ASP A 176 -4.87 10.54 15.66
N VAL A 177 -5.73 10.46 14.65
CA VAL A 177 -5.48 9.69 13.43
C VAL A 177 -4.51 10.43 12.52
N GLN A 178 -4.63 11.77 12.40
CA GLN A 178 -3.66 12.57 11.66
C GLN A 178 -2.23 12.33 12.15
N LYS A 179 -2.02 12.27 13.47
CA LYS A 179 -0.70 11.99 14.06
C LYS A 179 -0.15 10.61 13.72
N ALA A 180 -1.01 9.61 13.52
CA ALA A 180 -0.60 8.30 13.03
C ALA A 180 -0.14 8.39 11.57
N PHE A 181 -0.95 9.02 10.71
CA PHE A 181 -0.64 9.16 9.29
C PHE A 181 0.53 10.11 9.00
N ASP A 182 0.85 11.04 9.91
CA ASP A 182 2.09 11.84 9.85
C ASP A 182 3.36 11.00 9.97
N ARG A 183 3.25 9.77 10.49
CA ARG A 183 4.34 8.80 10.56
C ARG A 183 4.29 7.81 9.40
N ILE A 184 3.11 7.34 9.03
CA ILE A 184 2.91 6.38 7.93
C ILE A 184 3.34 6.98 6.58
N ILE A 185 2.84 8.17 6.23
CA ILE A 185 3.07 8.78 4.90
C ILE A 185 4.56 8.88 4.50
N PRO A 186 5.50 9.29 5.37
CA PRO A 186 6.92 9.29 5.02
C PRO A 186 7.49 7.89 4.74
N ASP A 187 6.98 6.87 5.43
CA ASP A 187 7.40 5.49 5.24
C ASP A 187 6.87 4.94 3.91
N GLU A 188 5.61 5.24 3.53
CA GLU A 188 5.06 4.92 2.20
C GLU A 188 5.89 5.55 1.07
N GLN A 189 6.34 6.80 1.25
CA GLN A 189 7.24 7.44 0.30
C GLN A 189 8.60 6.73 0.19
N PHE A 190 9.08 6.13 1.27
CA PHE A 190 10.27 5.31 1.26
C PHE A 190 10.01 3.98 0.52
N HIS A 191 8.87 3.32 0.76
CA HIS A 191 8.48 2.07 0.08
C HIS A 191 8.39 2.25 -1.44
N MET A 192 7.85 3.37 -1.92
CA MET A 192 7.88 3.69 -3.36
C MET A 192 9.30 3.87 -3.91
N LYS A 193 10.20 4.51 -3.15
CA LYS A 193 11.62 4.66 -3.55
C LYS A 193 12.35 3.32 -3.57
N LEU A 194 12.00 2.42 -2.64
CA LEU A 194 12.48 1.04 -2.62
C LEU A 194 12.07 0.33 -3.92
N GLY A 195 10.77 0.34 -4.25
CA GLY A 195 10.25 -0.25 -5.48
C GLY A 195 10.97 0.27 -6.73
N ARG A 196 11.11 1.60 -6.84
CA ARG A 196 11.87 2.24 -7.92
C ARG A 196 13.29 1.68 -8.04
N ARG A 197 14.02 1.63 -6.92
CA ARG A 197 15.41 1.17 -6.91
C ARG A 197 15.54 -0.28 -7.37
N VAL A 198 14.63 -1.15 -6.91
CA VAL A 198 14.63 -2.56 -7.29
C VAL A 198 14.37 -2.71 -8.78
N ILE A 199 13.36 -2.03 -9.32
CA ILE A 199 13.06 -2.08 -10.77
C ILE A 199 14.22 -1.56 -11.60
N GLN A 200 14.77 -0.38 -11.28
CA GLN A 200 15.88 0.20 -12.04
C GLN A 200 17.13 -0.68 -12.05
N ARG A 201 17.31 -1.52 -11.05
CA ARG A 201 18.50 -2.36 -10.92
C ARG A 201 18.34 -3.78 -11.44
N HIS A 202 17.15 -4.33 -11.35
CA HIS A 202 16.91 -5.75 -11.55
C HIS A 202 15.93 -6.07 -12.70
N CYS A 203 15.15 -5.11 -13.20
CA CYS A 203 14.31 -5.27 -14.38
C CYS A 203 15.15 -4.89 -15.63
N VAL A 204 15.86 -5.86 -16.21
CA VAL A 204 16.90 -5.61 -17.21
C VAL A 204 16.66 -6.30 -18.56
N THR A 205 15.70 -7.23 -18.63
CA THR A 205 15.35 -7.94 -19.85
C THR A 205 13.93 -7.61 -20.32
N GLU A 206 13.62 -7.89 -21.58
CA GLU A 206 12.26 -7.75 -22.12
C GLU A 206 11.26 -8.69 -21.43
N ASP A 207 11.71 -9.86 -20.98
CA ASP A 207 10.86 -10.79 -20.23
C ASP A 207 10.55 -10.25 -18.83
N ASP A 208 11.53 -9.66 -18.15
CA ASP A 208 11.31 -8.95 -16.88
C ASP A 208 10.28 -7.84 -17.02
N ARG A 209 10.47 -7.02 -18.07
CA ARG A 209 9.57 -5.91 -18.40
C ARG A 209 8.15 -6.40 -18.64
N ALA A 210 7.97 -7.41 -19.48
CA ALA A 210 6.66 -7.97 -19.81
C ALA A 210 5.96 -8.52 -18.55
N SER A 211 6.71 -9.25 -17.71
CA SER A 211 6.23 -9.79 -16.43
C SER A 211 5.77 -8.68 -15.48
N VAL A 212 6.59 -7.64 -15.31
CA VAL A 212 6.29 -6.48 -14.46
C VAL A 212 5.02 -5.75 -14.92
N LEU A 213 4.88 -5.47 -16.22
CA LEU A 213 3.69 -4.81 -16.77
C LEU A 213 2.42 -5.64 -16.58
N ALA A 214 2.48 -6.94 -16.88
CA ALA A 214 1.35 -7.85 -16.64
C ALA A 214 0.96 -7.91 -15.15
N ARG A 215 1.96 -7.88 -14.27
CA ARG A 215 1.75 -7.87 -12.82
C ARG A 215 1.03 -6.60 -12.35
N VAL A 216 1.44 -5.44 -12.87
CA VAL A 216 0.81 -4.14 -12.61
C VAL A 216 -0.64 -4.12 -13.11
N ASP A 217 -0.89 -4.57 -14.33
CA ASP A 217 -2.24 -4.61 -14.90
C ASP A 217 -3.21 -5.41 -14.03
N ARG A 218 -2.80 -6.61 -13.63
CA ARG A 218 -3.64 -7.44 -12.76
C ARG A 218 -3.83 -6.82 -11.39
N THR A 219 -2.82 -6.15 -10.84
CA THR A 219 -2.95 -5.44 -9.55
C THR A 219 -4.02 -4.35 -9.64
N PHE A 220 -4.06 -3.57 -10.71
CA PHE A 220 -5.10 -2.55 -10.92
C PHE A 220 -6.51 -3.14 -11.00
N GLU A 221 -6.69 -4.29 -11.67
CA GLU A 221 -8.00 -4.96 -11.72
C GLU A 221 -8.47 -5.36 -10.31
N LEU A 222 -7.59 -5.93 -9.52
CA LEU A 222 -7.90 -6.37 -8.15
C LEU A 222 -8.12 -5.18 -7.21
N GLU A 223 -7.31 -4.14 -7.31
CA GLU A 223 -7.50 -2.89 -6.56
C GLU A 223 -8.86 -2.26 -6.86
N GLN A 224 -9.27 -2.24 -8.14
CA GLN A 224 -10.58 -1.74 -8.53
C GLN A 224 -11.72 -2.60 -7.97
N ALA A 225 -11.60 -3.93 -8.03
CA ALA A 225 -12.57 -4.83 -7.42
C ALA A 225 -12.67 -4.61 -5.89
N GLY A 226 -11.52 -4.42 -5.23
CA GLY A 226 -11.44 -4.11 -3.80
C GLY A 226 -12.11 -2.78 -3.43
N ARG A 227 -11.98 -1.74 -4.26
CA ARG A 227 -12.66 -0.45 -4.07
C ARG A 227 -14.19 -0.59 -4.20
N LEU A 228 -14.66 -1.32 -5.20
CA LEU A 228 -16.07 -1.60 -5.34
C LEU A 228 -16.63 -2.41 -4.16
N ALA A 229 -15.85 -3.34 -3.63
CA ALA A 229 -16.19 -4.08 -2.42
C ALA A 229 -16.31 -3.16 -1.20
N TYR A 230 -15.40 -2.18 -1.05
CA TYR A 230 -15.47 -1.17 0.00
C TYR A 230 -16.78 -0.36 -0.10
N ASN A 231 -17.13 0.13 -1.28
CA ASN A 231 -18.35 0.90 -1.48
C ASN A 231 -19.60 0.07 -1.13
N ARG A 232 -19.67 -1.20 -1.59
CA ARG A 232 -20.76 -2.11 -1.23
C ARG A 232 -20.85 -2.36 0.28
N ARG A 233 -19.70 -2.50 0.95
CA ARG A 233 -19.66 -2.67 2.41
C ARG A 233 -20.19 -1.44 3.13
N MET A 234 -19.76 -0.24 2.75
CA MET A 234 -20.26 0.99 3.34
C MET A 234 -21.77 1.15 3.17
N ALA A 235 -22.29 0.82 1.98
CA ALA A 235 -23.73 0.84 1.71
C ALA A 235 -24.50 -0.18 2.59
N ARG A 236 -24.00 -1.42 2.71
CA ARG A 236 -24.62 -2.44 3.60
C ARG A 236 -24.67 -2.02 5.05
N LEU A 237 -23.65 -1.31 5.52
CA LEU A 237 -23.57 -0.81 6.89
C LEU A 237 -24.36 0.48 7.11
N GLY A 238 -24.96 1.05 6.06
CA GLY A 238 -25.69 2.31 6.13
C GLY A 238 -24.82 3.51 6.49
N ILE A 239 -23.51 3.41 6.22
CA ILE A 239 -22.51 4.39 6.65
C ILE A 239 -22.42 5.57 5.68
N ALA A 240 -22.61 5.33 4.39
CA ALA A 240 -22.50 6.33 3.36
C ALA A 240 -23.66 6.25 2.36
N ASP A 241 -24.19 7.41 2.01
CA ASP A 241 -25.01 7.57 0.80
C ASP A 241 -24.04 7.79 -0.38
N LEU A 242 -23.52 6.68 -0.91
CA LEU A 242 -22.52 6.68 -1.97
C LEU A 242 -23.10 6.76 -3.37
N GLY A 243 -24.41 7.13 -3.48
CA GLY A 243 -25.10 7.12 -4.75
C GLY A 243 -25.47 5.70 -5.22
N ASP A 244 -26.06 5.62 -6.39
CA ASP A 244 -26.52 4.35 -6.98
C ASP A 244 -25.30 3.50 -7.40
N THR A 245 -24.92 2.55 -6.55
CA THR A 245 -23.84 1.58 -6.81
C THR A 245 -24.33 0.41 -7.69
N SER A 246 -25.33 0.63 -8.54
CA SER A 246 -25.78 -0.37 -9.50
C SER A 246 -24.60 -0.82 -10.36
N PRO A 247 -24.31 -2.12 -10.44
CA PRO A 247 -23.22 -2.59 -11.27
C PRO A 247 -23.50 -2.23 -12.72
N LEU A 248 -22.56 -1.56 -13.36
CA LEU A 248 -22.48 -1.50 -14.81
C LEU A 248 -22.16 -2.92 -15.32
N LEU A 249 -23.15 -3.81 -15.23
CA LEU A 249 -23.15 -5.10 -15.90
C LEU A 249 -23.92 -4.91 -17.20
N SER A 250 -23.20 -4.63 -18.25
CA SER A 250 -23.63 -4.89 -19.63
C SER A 250 -22.46 -5.22 -20.51
#